data_efc6c1d4c00cb4b9046eb4823d99a1cd
#
_entry.id   efc6c1d4c00cb4b9046eb4823d99a1cd
#
_cell.length_a   1.000
_cell.length_b   1.000
_cell.length_c   1.000
_cell.angle_alpha   90.00
_cell.angle_beta   90.00
_cell.angle_gamma   90.00
#
_symmetry.space_group_name_H-M   'P 1'
#
loop_
_entity.id
_entity.type
_entity.pdbx_description
1 polymer ?
#
loop_
_entity_poly.entity_id
_entity_poly.type
_entity_poly.pdbx_seq_one_letter_code
_entity_poly.pdbx_strand_id
1 'polypeptide(L)'
;MRLTAAQRRTQKEGPKGKVFSVVNAKGGSGATTVAVNLALALQAAHGHTALVDLAPLGHTALHLNVKPSFNVADAIRNLHRMDSSLLESFMTRHGGGLQLLAGTNIPAVGEHSTAEFMKLFEMMVAHYRYVVVDASTRFDAATRLIANLSEKVLLVACTDVASLWSAARVQQYLGESVNRERVGLVLNRFRKVPGFSEADAESAAGAKLLWRVPNQYFAISTAIDRGTPVMAQGHSEIARCFAGLAQELTSNDIDVKRTAWSLFKSV
;
A
#
# COMPACT_ATOMS: atom_id res chain seq x y z
N MET A 1 -15.13 -29.01 25.88
CA MET A 1 -15.46 -29.79 24.67
C MET A 1 -14.29 -29.62 23.70
N ARG A 2 -13.46 -30.65 23.46
CA ARG A 2 -12.28 -30.55 22.59
C ARG A 2 -12.72 -30.79 21.15
N LEU A 3 -12.57 -29.80 20.28
CA LEU A 3 -12.81 -29.94 18.84
C LEU A 3 -11.90 -31.01 18.25
N THR A 4 -12.47 -31.94 17.49
CA THR A 4 -11.74 -33.05 16.86
C THR A 4 -10.81 -32.53 15.75
N ALA A 5 -9.72 -33.27 15.47
CA ALA A 5 -8.73 -32.92 14.44
C ALA A 5 -9.33 -32.74 13.03
N ALA A 6 -10.49 -33.33 12.74
CA ALA A 6 -11.24 -33.16 11.51
C ALA A 6 -11.90 -31.77 11.38
N GLN A 7 -12.31 -31.16 12.49
CA GLN A 7 -12.90 -29.81 12.51
C GLN A 7 -11.86 -28.68 12.36
N ARG A 8 -10.58 -28.99 12.58
CA ARG A 8 -9.47 -28.04 12.32
C ARG A 8 -9.03 -28.03 10.83
N ARG A 9 -9.43 -29.03 10.03
CA ARG A 9 -9.06 -29.13 8.60
C ARG A 9 -10.01 -28.49 7.61
N THR A 10 -11.11 -27.90 8.04
CA THR A 10 -12.11 -27.26 7.17
C THR A 10 -12.21 -25.74 7.30
N GLN A 11 -11.23 -25.07 7.86
CA GLN A 11 -11.02 -23.68 7.46
C GLN A 11 -10.46 -23.73 6.04
N LYS A 12 -11.35 -23.66 5.02
CA LYS A 12 -10.97 -23.35 3.65
C LYS A 12 -10.10 -22.09 3.75
N GLU A 13 -8.82 -22.21 3.42
CA GLU A 13 -7.98 -21.03 3.19
C GLU A 13 -8.69 -20.21 2.12
N GLY A 14 -9.35 -19.14 2.53
CA GLY A 14 -9.88 -18.14 1.62
C GLY A 14 -8.71 -17.57 0.81
N PRO A 15 -8.96 -16.95 -0.35
CA PRO A 15 -7.89 -16.35 -1.12
C PRO A 15 -7.08 -15.40 -0.22
N LYS A 16 -5.77 -15.64 -0.15
CA LYS A 16 -4.84 -14.78 0.62
C LYS A 16 -4.98 -13.34 0.15
N GLY A 17 -4.95 -12.40 1.09
CA GLY A 17 -5.01 -10.98 0.79
C GLY A 17 -3.83 -10.54 -0.08
N LYS A 18 -3.98 -9.42 -0.78
CA LYS A 18 -2.96 -8.85 -1.65
C LYS A 18 -2.25 -7.68 -0.99
N VAL A 19 -0.93 -7.62 -1.16
CA VAL A 19 -0.10 -6.53 -0.69
C VAL A 19 0.20 -5.58 -1.85
N PHE A 20 0.01 -4.29 -1.64
CA PHE A 20 0.44 -3.20 -2.53
C PHE A 20 1.41 -2.30 -1.77
N SER A 21 2.66 -2.26 -2.16
CA SER A 21 3.62 -1.35 -1.54
C SER A 21 3.78 -0.07 -2.35
N VAL A 22 3.86 1.04 -1.65
CA VAL A 22 4.08 2.36 -2.23
C VAL A 22 5.44 2.86 -1.77
N VAL A 23 6.36 3.03 -2.71
CA VAL A 23 7.73 3.48 -2.46
C VAL A 23 7.97 4.83 -3.13
N ASN A 24 8.73 5.68 -2.49
CA ASN A 24 9.08 6.98 -3.04
C ASN A 24 10.38 6.93 -3.85
N ALA A 25 10.41 7.56 -5.01
CA ALA A 25 11.65 7.76 -5.76
C ALA A 25 12.63 8.67 -5.00
N LYS A 26 12.10 9.73 -4.37
CA LYS A 26 12.84 10.65 -3.49
C LYS A 26 11.91 11.23 -2.42
N GLY A 27 12.47 11.82 -1.37
CA GLY A 27 11.72 12.56 -0.37
C GLY A 27 10.82 13.63 -1.01
N GLY A 28 9.56 13.71 -0.57
CA GLY A 28 8.59 14.67 -1.07
C GLY A 28 7.88 14.29 -2.39
N SER A 29 8.13 13.11 -2.99
CA SER A 29 7.39 12.66 -4.18
C SER A 29 5.92 12.33 -3.91
N GLY A 30 5.49 12.22 -2.64
CA GLY A 30 4.10 12.07 -2.23
C GLY A 30 3.63 10.61 -2.09
N ALA A 31 4.54 9.68 -1.82
CA ALA A 31 4.21 8.27 -1.61
C ALA A 31 3.18 8.06 -0.51
N THR A 32 3.34 8.69 0.65
CA THR A 32 2.37 8.63 1.76
C THR A 32 0.97 9.09 1.33
N THR A 33 0.88 10.18 0.56
CA THR A 33 -0.39 10.67 0.02
C THR A 33 -1.05 9.63 -0.89
N VAL A 34 -0.24 8.98 -1.76
CA VAL A 34 -0.72 7.90 -2.64
C VAL A 34 -1.16 6.70 -1.81
N ALA A 35 -0.36 6.25 -0.83
CA ALA A 35 -0.66 5.10 0.01
C ALA A 35 -1.98 5.27 0.79
N VAL A 36 -2.14 6.42 1.46
CA VAL A 36 -3.35 6.72 2.25
C VAL A 36 -4.60 6.73 1.37
N ASN A 37 -4.57 7.46 0.24
CA ASN A 37 -5.75 7.58 -0.60
C ASN A 37 -6.06 6.31 -1.40
N LEU A 38 -5.05 5.53 -1.79
CA LEU A 38 -5.24 4.19 -2.34
C LEU A 38 -5.89 3.24 -1.33
N ALA A 39 -5.40 3.22 -0.08
CA ALA A 39 -5.97 2.37 0.97
C ALA A 39 -7.44 2.73 1.26
N LEU A 40 -7.77 4.02 1.29
CA LEU A 40 -9.15 4.50 1.45
C LEU A 40 -10.03 4.12 0.24
N ALA A 41 -9.51 4.21 -0.98
CA ALA A 41 -10.22 3.83 -2.19
C ALA A 41 -10.51 2.31 -2.22
N LEU A 42 -9.52 1.48 -1.86
CA LEU A 42 -9.68 0.03 -1.74
C LEU A 42 -10.68 -0.34 -0.63
N GLN A 43 -10.60 0.34 0.52
CA GLN A 43 -11.55 0.15 1.63
C GLN A 43 -12.98 0.49 1.20
N ALA A 44 -13.18 1.62 0.51
CA ALA A 44 -14.50 2.05 0.04
C ALA A 44 -15.08 1.08 -1.00
N ALA A 45 -14.25 0.54 -1.91
CA ALA A 45 -14.69 -0.35 -2.98
C ALA A 45 -14.88 -1.81 -2.52
N HIS A 46 -14.08 -2.30 -1.59
CA HIS A 46 -13.98 -3.73 -1.28
C HIS A 46 -14.10 -4.07 0.21
N GLY A 47 -13.93 -3.12 1.11
CA GLY A 47 -13.82 -3.38 2.55
C GLY A 47 -12.53 -4.12 2.94
N HIS A 48 -12.40 -4.47 4.22
CA HIS A 48 -11.31 -5.29 4.78
C HIS A 48 -9.91 -4.91 4.29
N THR A 49 -9.62 -3.61 4.32
CA THR A 49 -8.32 -3.05 3.90
C THR A 49 -7.54 -2.56 5.11
N ALA A 50 -6.24 -2.89 5.14
CA ALA A 50 -5.28 -2.34 6.08
C ALA A 50 -4.29 -1.41 5.37
N LEU A 51 -3.86 -0.36 6.08
CA LEU A 51 -2.73 0.49 5.75
C LEU A 51 -1.64 0.25 6.79
N VAL A 52 -0.43 -0.05 6.34
CA VAL A 52 0.75 -0.23 7.19
C VAL A 52 1.74 0.88 6.90
N ASP A 53 2.15 1.61 7.93
CA ASP A 53 3.14 2.68 7.80
C ASP A 53 4.52 2.18 8.22
N LEU A 54 5.41 2.02 7.27
CA LEU A 54 6.81 1.66 7.51
C LEU A 54 7.77 2.84 7.29
N ALA A 55 7.22 4.05 7.05
CA ALA A 55 8.04 5.24 6.94
C ALA A 55 8.71 5.58 8.29
N PRO A 56 9.97 6.07 8.29
CA PRO A 56 10.74 6.28 9.53
C PRO A 56 10.09 7.19 10.56
N LEU A 57 9.25 8.12 10.14
CA LEU A 57 8.58 9.09 11.01
C LEU A 57 7.06 9.01 10.96
N GLY A 58 6.50 7.98 10.34
CA GLY A 58 5.08 7.63 10.33
C GLY A 58 4.09 8.80 10.14
N HIS A 59 3.82 9.21 8.90
CA HIS A 59 2.90 10.34 8.64
C HIS A 59 1.47 9.93 8.29
N THR A 60 1.19 8.63 8.13
CA THR A 60 -0.16 8.17 7.72
C THR A 60 -1.24 8.50 8.74
N ALA A 61 -0.91 8.45 10.04
CA ALA A 61 -1.82 8.83 11.12
C ALA A 61 -2.23 10.32 11.05
N LEU A 62 -1.28 11.21 10.69
CA LEU A 62 -1.55 12.62 10.45
C LEU A 62 -2.53 12.81 9.28
N HIS A 63 -2.27 12.14 8.14
CA HIS A 63 -3.14 12.21 6.96
C HIS A 63 -4.57 11.71 7.23
N LEU A 64 -4.72 10.75 8.14
CA LEU A 64 -6.01 10.17 8.52
C LEU A 64 -6.67 10.87 9.73
N ASN A 65 -5.96 11.82 10.37
CA ASN A 65 -6.40 12.47 11.60
C ASN A 65 -6.81 11.48 12.70
N VAL A 66 -5.99 10.46 12.90
CA VAL A 66 -6.18 9.45 13.95
C VAL A 66 -5.06 9.50 14.96
N LYS A 67 -5.32 9.02 16.17
CA LYS A 67 -4.35 8.94 17.27
C LYS A 67 -4.08 7.48 17.61
N PRO A 68 -3.05 6.86 17.02
CA PRO A 68 -2.69 5.48 17.30
C PRO A 68 -2.24 5.29 18.75
N SER A 69 -2.73 4.22 19.39
CA SER A 69 -2.23 3.77 20.70
C SER A 69 -1.03 2.85 20.56
N PHE A 70 -0.91 2.18 19.42
CA PHE A 70 0.14 1.20 19.11
C PHE A 70 0.70 1.46 17.72
N ASN A 71 1.88 0.91 17.45
CA ASN A 71 2.59 1.04 16.20
C ASN A 71 3.17 -0.31 15.72
N VAL A 72 3.81 -0.32 14.54
CA VAL A 72 4.44 -1.52 13.94
C VAL A 72 5.42 -2.19 14.90
N ALA A 73 6.24 -1.43 15.62
CA ALA A 73 7.22 -2.01 16.57
C ALA A 73 6.53 -2.70 17.74
N ASP A 74 5.39 -2.18 18.21
CA ASP A 74 4.58 -2.83 19.24
C ASP A 74 4.02 -4.16 18.75
N ALA A 75 3.50 -4.20 17.52
CA ALA A 75 3.01 -5.41 16.89
C ALA A 75 4.13 -6.46 16.75
N ILE A 76 5.31 -6.06 16.25
CA ILE A 76 6.46 -6.96 16.08
C ILE A 76 6.92 -7.53 17.41
N ARG A 77 7.05 -6.73 18.46
CA ARG A 77 7.42 -7.22 19.81
C ARG A 77 6.47 -8.28 20.36
N ASN A 78 5.23 -8.29 19.91
CA ASN A 78 4.20 -9.20 20.38
C ASN A 78 3.90 -10.37 19.41
N LEU A 79 4.67 -10.54 18.33
CA LEU A 79 4.46 -11.61 17.33
C LEU A 79 4.45 -13.02 17.89
N HIS A 80 5.16 -13.28 18.99
CA HIS A 80 5.22 -14.60 19.62
C HIS A 80 3.87 -15.07 20.18
N ARG A 81 2.96 -14.14 20.50
CA ARG A 81 1.61 -14.40 21.02
C ARG A 81 0.49 -13.87 20.13
N MET A 82 0.83 -13.37 18.93
CA MET A 82 -0.12 -12.71 18.03
C MET A 82 -1.13 -13.70 17.48
N ASP A 83 -2.41 -13.37 17.64
CA ASP A 83 -3.56 -13.95 16.95
C ASP A 83 -4.37 -12.86 16.24
N SER A 84 -5.46 -13.20 15.60
CA SER A 84 -6.30 -12.24 14.85
C SER A 84 -6.85 -11.15 15.77
N SER A 85 -7.27 -11.48 16.98
CA SER A 85 -7.86 -10.53 17.92
C SER A 85 -6.81 -9.55 18.44
N LEU A 86 -5.61 -10.06 18.76
CA LEU A 86 -4.51 -9.23 19.19
C LEU A 86 -4.01 -8.34 18.04
N LEU A 87 -3.93 -8.86 16.80
CA LEU A 87 -3.61 -8.04 15.62
C LEU A 87 -4.58 -6.87 15.48
N GLU A 88 -5.90 -7.11 15.57
CA GLU A 88 -6.91 -6.05 15.52
C GLU A 88 -6.73 -5.00 16.63
N SER A 89 -6.27 -5.40 17.81
CA SER A 89 -6.04 -4.48 18.94
C SER A 89 -4.87 -3.52 18.70
N PHE A 90 -3.92 -3.88 17.84
CA PHE A 90 -2.82 -2.99 17.42
C PHE A 90 -3.23 -2.02 16.31
N MET A 91 -4.36 -2.28 15.63
CA MET A 91 -4.84 -1.45 14.55
C MET A 91 -5.60 -0.23 15.07
N THR A 92 -5.44 0.90 14.42
CA THR A 92 -6.22 2.10 14.67
C THR A 92 -7.29 2.24 13.58
N ARG A 93 -8.56 2.28 13.97
CA ARG A 93 -9.67 2.36 13.02
C ARG A 93 -9.92 3.81 12.59
N HIS A 94 -9.92 4.06 11.29
CA HIS A 94 -10.40 5.29 10.67
C HIS A 94 -11.93 5.23 10.46
N GLY A 95 -12.60 6.38 10.48
CA GLY A 95 -14.08 6.48 10.37
C GLY A 95 -14.70 5.81 9.15
N GLY A 96 -13.98 5.68 8.04
CA GLY A 96 -14.39 4.94 6.84
C GLY A 96 -14.17 3.42 6.89
N GLY A 97 -13.77 2.87 8.05
CA GLY A 97 -13.54 1.43 8.24
C GLY A 97 -12.13 0.95 7.90
N LEU A 98 -11.27 1.79 7.32
CA LEU A 98 -9.86 1.48 7.08
C LEU A 98 -9.14 1.22 8.42
N GLN A 99 -8.31 0.19 8.46
CA GLN A 99 -7.49 -0.17 9.62
C GLN A 99 -6.06 0.28 9.39
N LEU A 100 -5.50 1.06 10.32
CA LEU A 100 -4.12 1.55 10.26
C LEU A 100 -3.24 0.81 11.28
N LEU A 101 -2.17 0.19 10.81
CA LEU A 101 -1.01 -0.15 11.63
C LEU A 101 0.01 0.98 11.50
N ALA A 102 0.06 1.83 12.51
CA ALA A 102 0.80 3.09 12.45
C ALA A 102 2.32 2.88 12.47
N GLY A 103 3.04 3.80 11.86
CA GLY A 103 4.49 3.89 11.97
C GLY A 103 4.96 4.37 13.34
N THR A 104 6.25 4.29 13.57
CA THR A 104 6.87 4.76 14.83
C THR A 104 7.05 6.25 14.81
N ASN A 105 6.76 6.92 15.92
CA ASN A 105 7.00 8.35 16.11
C ASN A 105 8.46 8.65 16.50
N ILE A 106 9.21 7.61 16.86
CA ILE A 106 10.62 7.70 17.25
C ILE A 106 11.37 6.78 16.30
N PRO A 107 12.46 7.24 15.66
CA PRO A 107 13.31 6.37 14.87
C PRO A 107 13.65 5.13 15.70
N ALA A 108 13.23 3.97 15.26
CA ALA A 108 13.46 2.73 15.99
C ALA A 108 14.96 2.49 16.09
N VAL A 109 15.47 2.54 17.31
CA VAL A 109 16.82 2.04 17.61
C VAL A 109 16.66 0.53 17.73
N GLY A 110 16.89 -0.17 16.64
CA GLY A 110 16.81 -1.64 16.57
C GLY A 110 16.28 -2.06 15.20
N GLU A 111 17.03 -2.90 14.51
CA GLU A 111 16.59 -3.49 13.25
C GLU A 111 15.68 -4.67 13.58
N HIS A 112 14.42 -4.59 13.16
CA HIS A 112 13.55 -5.75 13.12
C HIS A 112 14.04 -6.69 12.02
N SER A 113 14.05 -7.99 12.31
CA SER A 113 14.48 -8.99 11.36
C SER A 113 13.48 -9.15 10.20
N THR A 114 13.98 -9.55 9.04
CA THR A 114 13.11 -9.90 7.90
C THR A 114 12.12 -11.01 8.23
N ALA A 115 12.48 -11.94 9.12
CA ALA A 115 11.61 -13.02 9.59
C ALA A 115 10.41 -12.49 10.39
N GLU A 116 10.60 -11.47 11.24
CA GLU A 116 9.52 -10.82 11.99
C GLU A 116 8.57 -10.10 11.05
N PHE A 117 9.07 -9.33 10.07
CA PHE A 117 8.23 -8.73 9.05
C PHE A 117 7.46 -9.78 8.24
N MET A 118 8.12 -10.85 7.81
CA MET A 118 7.46 -11.95 7.09
C MET A 118 6.26 -12.47 7.88
N LYS A 119 6.47 -12.82 9.16
CA LYS A 119 5.41 -13.33 10.02
C LYS A 119 4.27 -12.33 10.22
N LEU A 120 4.56 -11.04 10.41
CA LEU A 120 3.55 -9.99 10.49
C LEU A 120 2.71 -9.94 9.22
N PHE A 121 3.35 -9.92 8.05
CA PHE A 121 2.64 -9.83 6.76
C PHE A 121 1.86 -11.10 6.42
N GLU A 122 2.32 -12.28 6.81
CA GLU A 122 1.53 -13.53 6.70
C GLU A 122 0.21 -13.41 7.48
N MET A 123 0.24 -12.86 8.68
CA MET A 123 -0.97 -12.61 9.47
C MET A 123 -1.85 -11.52 8.84
N MET A 124 -1.26 -10.44 8.36
CA MET A 124 -2.00 -9.36 7.70
C MET A 124 -2.76 -9.86 6.46
N VAL A 125 -2.12 -10.63 5.56
CA VAL A 125 -2.78 -11.16 4.35
C VAL A 125 -3.77 -12.29 4.64
N ALA A 126 -3.68 -12.93 5.80
CA ALA A 126 -4.69 -13.89 6.24
C ALA A 126 -5.96 -13.20 6.77
N HIS A 127 -5.83 -11.97 7.28
CA HIS A 127 -6.92 -11.23 7.92
C HIS A 127 -7.54 -10.16 7.01
N TYR A 128 -6.73 -9.46 6.21
CA TYR A 128 -7.18 -8.37 5.32
C TYR A 128 -7.17 -8.81 3.87
N ARG A 129 -8.16 -8.35 3.11
CA ARG A 129 -8.24 -8.57 1.66
C ARG A 129 -7.17 -7.77 0.91
N TYR A 130 -6.90 -6.55 1.35
CA TYR A 130 -5.85 -5.70 0.81
C TYR A 130 -5.02 -5.12 1.93
N VAL A 131 -3.71 -5.12 1.73
CA VAL A 131 -2.73 -4.50 2.63
C VAL A 131 -1.93 -3.49 1.80
N VAL A 132 -2.15 -2.21 2.04
CA VAL A 132 -1.35 -1.14 1.45
C VAL A 132 -0.21 -0.81 2.40
N VAL A 133 1.00 -0.72 1.88
CA VAL A 133 2.20 -0.43 2.69
C VAL A 133 2.79 0.90 2.23
N ASP A 134 2.83 1.88 3.11
CA ASP A 134 3.65 3.08 2.91
C ASP A 134 5.10 2.73 3.27
N ALA A 135 5.85 2.33 2.26
CA ALA A 135 7.22 1.87 2.39
C ALA A 135 8.17 2.98 1.93
N SER A 136 8.80 3.66 2.86
CA SER A 136 9.86 4.60 2.47
C SER A 136 11.03 3.84 1.85
N THR A 137 11.71 4.47 0.89
CA THR A 137 12.91 3.89 0.27
C THR A 137 14.10 4.00 1.21
N ARG A 138 14.35 2.94 1.97
CA ARG A 138 15.48 2.87 2.91
C ARG A 138 16.67 2.10 2.36
N PHE A 139 16.57 1.47 1.22
CA PHE A 139 17.60 0.59 0.64
C PHE A 139 18.08 -0.50 1.62
N ASP A 140 17.15 -1.09 2.38
CA ASP A 140 17.39 -2.12 3.38
C ASP A 140 16.66 -3.45 3.04
N ALA A 141 16.96 -4.49 3.81
CA ALA A 141 16.40 -5.81 3.61
C ALA A 141 14.86 -5.82 3.81
N ALA A 142 14.32 -4.97 4.68
CA ALA A 142 12.89 -4.85 4.90
C ALA A 142 12.17 -4.31 3.66
N THR A 143 12.69 -3.26 3.03
CA THR A 143 12.15 -2.72 1.77
C THR A 143 12.13 -3.77 0.66
N ARG A 144 13.21 -4.56 0.50
CA ARG A 144 13.25 -5.66 -0.48
C ARG A 144 12.23 -6.75 -0.16
N LEU A 145 12.11 -7.14 1.11
CA LEU A 145 11.15 -8.14 1.54
C LEU A 145 9.71 -7.70 1.20
N ILE A 146 9.33 -6.48 1.60
CA ILE A 146 7.99 -5.95 1.36
C ILE A 146 7.69 -5.87 -0.14
N ALA A 147 8.65 -5.41 -0.94
CA ALA A 147 8.51 -5.38 -2.40
C ALA A 147 8.31 -6.79 -2.97
N ASN A 148 9.02 -7.80 -2.46
CA ASN A 148 8.85 -9.20 -2.85
C ASN A 148 7.48 -9.76 -2.49
N LEU A 149 6.93 -9.42 -1.33
CA LEU A 149 5.61 -9.84 -0.87
C LEU A 149 4.47 -9.14 -1.63
N SER A 150 4.76 -8.01 -2.30
CA SER A 150 3.76 -7.19 -2.96
C SER A 150 3.32 -7.78 -4.29
N GLU A 151 2.02 -7.80 -4.54
CA GLU A 151 1.43 -8.06 -5.87
C GLU A 151 1.87 -6.99 -6.88
N LYS A 152 1.90 -5.74 -6.43
CA LYS A 152 2.39 -4.60 -7.19
C LYS A 152 3.14 -3.63 -6.29
N VAL A 153 4.26 -3.10 -6.78
CA VAL A 153 5.04 -2.03 -6.16
C VAL A 153 4.77 -0.75 -6.92
N LEU A 154 4.23 0.26 -6.26
CA LEU A 154 3.95 1.58 -6.82
C LEU A 154 5.15 2.49 -6.55
N LEU A 155 5.97 2.72 -7.56
CA LEU A 155 7.13 3.62 -7.49
C LEU A 155 6.68 5.05 -7.80
N VAL A 156 6.58 5.88 -6.77
CA VAL A 156 6.02 7.23 -6.87
C VAL A 156 7.13 8.23 -7.20
N ALA A 157 7.02 8.88 -8.34
CA ALA A 157 7.91 9.93 -8.82
C ALA A 157 7.13 11.17 -9.29
N CYS A 158 7.78 12.31 -9.34
CA CYS A 158 7.29 13.50 -10.05
C CYS A 158 7.90 13.57 -11.46
N THR A 159 7.40 14.46 -12.31
CA THR A 159 7.87 14.62 -13.70
C THR A 159 9.16 15.46 -13.83
N ASP A 160 9.87 15.72 -12.73
CA ASP A 160 11.18 16.37 -12.75
C ASP A 160 12.32 15.37 -12.93
N VAL A 161 13.41 15.83 -13.56
CA VAL A 161 14.59 15.00 -13.89
C VAL A 161 15.17 14.31 -12.66
N ALA A 162 15.30 15.02 -11.53
CA ALA A 162 15.87 14.44 -10.31
C ALA A 162 14.99 13.33 -9.73
N SER A 163 13.66 13.45 -9.86
CA SER A 163 12.73 12.42 -9.41
C SER A 163 12.79 11.16 -10.26
N LEU A 164 12.84 11.31 -11.59
CA LEU A 164 12.94 10.18 -12.52
C LEU A 164 14.29 9.47 -12.43
N TRP A 165 15.38 10.25 -12.31
CA TRP A 165 16.71 9.71 -12.08
C TRP A 165 16.80 8.90 -10.76
N SER A 166 16.17 9.39 -9.70
CA SER A 166 16.07 8.64 -8.44
C SER A 166 15.18 7.40 -8.58
N ALA A 167 14.08 7.49 -9.34
CA ALA A 167 13.21 6.35 -9.64
C ALA A 167 13.98 5.21 -10.31
N ALA A 168 14.87 5.52 -11.29
CA ALA A 168 15.69 4.52 -11.93
C ALA A 168 16.60 3.77 -10.95
N ARG A 169 17.15 4.46 -9.95
CA ARG A 169 17.99 3.84 -8.91
C ARG A 169 17.19 2.95 -7.96
N VAL A 170 16.00 3.40 -7.57
CA VAL A 170 15.08 2.58 -6.77
C VAL A 170 14.67 1.34 -7.56
N GLN A 171 14.33 1.52 -8.84
CA GLN A 171 13.98 0.41 -9.73
C GLN A 171 15.13 -0.59 -9.88
N GLN A 172 16.37 -0.12 -10.06
CA GLN A 172 17.56 -0.98 -10.12
C GLN A 172 17.73 -1.76 -8.82
N TYR A 173 17.62 -1.09 -7.67
CA TYR A 173 17.74 -1.72 -6.35
C TYR A 173 16.67 -2.79 -6.11
N LEU A 174 15.42 -2.52 -6.46
CA LEU A 174 14.32 -3.47 -6.32
C LEU A 174 14.46 -4.63 -7.33
N GLY A 175 14.91 -4.35 -8.55
CA GLY A 175 15.02 -5.32 -9.64
C GLY A 175 16.00 -6.46 -9.38
N GLU A 176 16.86 -6.36 -8.36
CA GLU A 176 17.68 -7.47 -7.87
C GLU A 176 16.85 -8.56 -7.17
N SER A 177 15.67 -8.23 -6.70
CA SER A 177 14.84 -9.11 -5.87
C SER A 177 13.41 -9.26 -6.38
N VAL A 178 12.90 -8.34 -7.19
CA VAL A 178 11.49 -8.27 -7.63
C VAL A 178 11.44 -8.31 -9.16
N ASN A 179 10.51 -9.08 -9.73
CA ASN A 179 10.25 -9.01 -11.17
C ASN A 179 9.88 -7.56 -11.54
N ARG A 180 10.57 -7.00 -12.53
CA ARG A 180 10.40 -5.62 -12.99
C ARG A 180 8.98 -5.28 -13.41
N GLU A 181 8.22 -6.25 -13.93
CA GLU A 181 6.82 -6.08 -14.31
C GLU A 181 5.90 -5.79 -13.13
N ARG A 182 6.31 -6.18 -11.92
CA ARG A 182 5.57 -5.88 -10.68
C ARG A 182 5.80 -4.46 -10.17
N VAL A 183 6.82 -3.75 -10.67
CA VAL A 183 7.07 -2.35 -10.33
C VAL A 183 6.42 -1.45 -11.36
N GLY A 184 5.43 -0.67 -10.94
CA GLY A 184 4.72 0.30 -11.77
C GLY A 184 5.07 1.73 -11.37
N LEU A 185 5.42 2.56 -12.35
CA LEU A 185 5.69 3.98 -12.14
C LEU A 185 4.36 4.72 -11.90
N VAL A 186 4.27 5.46 -10.81
CA VAL A 186 3.17 6.40 -10.53
C VAL A 186 3.70 7.83 -10.63
N LEU A 187 3.31 8.55 -11.67
CA LEU A 187 3.66 9.96 -11.82
C LEU A 187 2.70 10.81 -10.98
N ASN A 188 3.21 11.30 -9.84
CA ASN A 188 2.47 12.18 -8.95
C ASN A 188 2.69 13.65 -9.32
N ARG A 189 1.73 14.50 -8.97
CA ARG A 189 1.71 15.93 -9.36
C ARG A 189 1.87 16.09 -10.87
N PHE A 190 1.27 15.16 -11.62
CA PHE A 190 1.41 15.12 -13.06
C PHE A 190 0.89 16.40 -13.71
N ARG A 191 1.69 16.95 -14.60
CA ARG A 191 1.34 18.03 -15.54
C ARG A 191 1.90 17.68 -16.91
N LYS A 192 1.18 18.01 -17.97
CA LYS A 192 1.74 17.93 -19.31
C LYS A 192 2.88 18.94 -19.44
N VAL A 193 4.06 18.44 -19.81
CA VAL A 193 5.24 19.26 -20.07
C VAL A 193 5.51 19.20 -21.58
N PRO A 194 5.55 20.35 -22.29
CA PRO A 194 5.90 20.36 -23.71
C PRO A 194 7.26 19.68 -23.96
N GLY A 195 7.32 18.82 -24.97
CA GLY A 195 8.56 18.11 -25.32
C GLY A 195 8.95 16.96 -24.40
N PHE A 196 8.09 16.57 -23.42
CA PHE A 196 8.31 15.43 -22.53
C PHE A 196 7.10 14.50 -22.58
N SER A 197 7.33 13.26 -22.99
CA SER A 197 6.30 12.22 -23.15
C SER A 197 6.30 11.24 -21.99
N GLU A 198 5.26 10.42 -21.90
CA GLU A 198 5.21 9.29 -20.95
C GLU A 198 6.28 8.25 -21.24
N ALA A 199 6.60 8.01 -22.53
CA ALA A 199 7.68 7.12 -22.92
C ALA A 199 9.05 7.63 -22.44
N ASP A 200 9.26 8.93 -22.40
CA ASP A 200 10.47 9.53 -21.84
C ASP A 200 10.54 9.29 -20.32
N ALA A 201 9.40 9.42 -19.62
CA ALA A 201 9.31 9.13 -18.19
C ALA A 201 9.58 7.65 -17.88
N GLU A 202 8.99 6.72 -18.66
CA GLU A 202 9.23 5.28 -18.51
C GLU A 202 10.70 4.93 -18.74
N SER A 203 11.28 5.47 -19.82
CA SER A 203 12.67 5.28 -20.17
C SER A 203 13.61 5.80 -19.07
N ALA A 204 13.36 7.01 -18.58
CA ALA A 204 14.16 7.66 -17.56
C ALA A 204 14.06 6.95 -16.19
N ALA A 205 12.89 6.43 -15.83
CA ALA A 205 12.66 5.72 -14.58
C ALA A 205 13.00 4.22 -14.65
N GLY A 206 13.13 3.65 -15.85
CA GLY A 206 13.32 2.22 -16.05
C GLY A 206 12.11 1.36 -15.62
N ALA A 207 10.91 1.95 -15.52
CA ALA A 207 9.69 1.31 -15.08
C ALA A 207 8.50 1.74 -15.94
N LYS A 208 7.57 0.80 -16.19
CA LYS A 208 6.34 1.09 -16.96
C LYS A 208 5.40 2.00 -16.18
N LEU A 209 4.81 2.96 -16.88
CA LEU A 209 3.80 3.84 -16.31
C LEU A 209 2.55 3.04 -15.93
N LEU A 210 2.25 3.03 -14.64
CA LEU A 210 1.04 2.42 -14.09
C LEU A 210 -0.07 3.45 -13.99
N TRP A 211 0.23 4.64 -13.45
CA TRP A 211 -0.80 5.63 -13.14
C TRP A 211 -0.29 7.07 -13.12
N ARG A 212 -1.21 8.02 -13.29
CA ARG A 212 -0.95 9.46 -13.20
C ARG A 212 -1.88 10.07 -12.16
N VAL A 213 -1.30 10.73 -11.17
CA VAL A 213 -2.03 11.50 -10.16
C VAL A 213 -1.91 12.98 -10.54
N PRO A 214 -3.01 13.67 -10.86
CA PRO A 214 -2.97 15.05 -11.31
C PRO A 214 -2.42 15.97 -10.22
N ASN A 215 -1.84 17.10 -10.64
CA ASN A 215 -1.34 18.08 -9.71
C ASN A 215 -2.48 18.91 -9.10
N GLN A 216 -3.00 18.43 -8.00
CA GLN A 216 -4.05 19.07 -7.18
C GLN A 216 -3.47 19.52 -5.84
N TYR A 217 -2.35 20.26 -5.87
CA TYR A 217 -1.59 20.61 -4.66
C TYR A 217 -2.47 21.22 -3.57
N PHE A 218 -3.28 22.22 -3.89
CA PHE A 218 -4.12 22.90 -2.90
C PHE A 218 -5.18 21.98 -2.28
N ALA A 219 -5.79 21.11 -3.07
CA ALA A 219 -6.76 20.14 -2.56
C ALA A 219 -6.09 19.14 -1.60
N ILE A 220 -4.91 18.62 -1.97
CA ILE A 220 -4.16 17.68 -1.16
C ILE A 220 -3.62 18.34 0.12
N SER A 221 -2.99 19.53 0.03
CA SER A 221 -2.45 20.22 1.22
C SER A 221 -3.56 20.57 2.20
N THR A 222 -4.67 21.14 1.71
CA THR A 222 -5.83 21.44 2.56
C THR A 222 -6.42 20.17 3.21
N ALA A 223 -6.45 19.06 2.48
CA ALA A 223 -6.91 17.79 3.02
C ALA A 223 -6.02 17.29 4.17
N ILE A 224 -4.69 17.40 4.01
CA ILE A 224 -3.72 17.04 5.05
C ILE A 224 -3.84 17.98 6.26
N ASP A 225 -3.87 19.30 6.04
CA ASP A 225 -3.98 20.30 7.09
C ASP A 225 -5.25 20.14 7.94
N ARG A 226 -6.35 19.70 7.31
CA ARG A 226 -7.63 19.42 7.98
C ARG A 226 -7.74 18.01 8.52
N GLY A 227 -6.79 17.13 8.21
CA GLY A 227 -6.87 15.71 8.53
C GLY A 227 -8.10 15.03 7.91
N THR A 228 -8.50 15.49 6.71
CA THR A 228 -9.65 14.94 5.96
C THR A 228 -9.18 14.51 4.58
N PRO A 229 -8.82 13.23 4.40
CA PRO A 229 -8.29 12.72 3.13
C PRO A 229 -9.18 13.05 1.94
N VAL A 230 -8.60 13.28 0.76
CA VAL A 230 -9.36 13.67 -0.43
C VAL A 230 -10.40 12.62 -0.85
N MET A 231 -10.17 11.35 -0.53
CA MET A 231 -11.16 10.29 -0.74
C MET A 231 -12.45 10.48 0.09
N ALA A 232 -12.39 11.17 1.22
CA ALA A 232 -13.57 11.52 2.02
C ALA A 232 -14.35 12.72 1.45
N GLN A 233 -13.79 13.43 0.46
CA GLN A 233 -14.40 14.64 -0.15
C GLN A 233 -15.32 14.33 -1.34
N GLY A 234 -15.72 13.08 -1.53
CA GLY A 234 -16.73 12.68 -2.53
C GLY A 234 -16.22 12.71 -3.97
N HIS A 235 -16.93 13.39 -4.87
CA HIS A 235 -16.73 13.30 -6.32
C HIS A 235 -15.66 14.23 -6.90
N SER A 236 -14.64 14.63 -6.15
CA SER A 236 -13.54 15.43 -6.68
C SER A 236 -12.75 14.67 -7.76
N GLU A 237 -12.10 15.38 -8.67
CA GLU A 237 -11.24 14.78 -9.70
C GLU A 237 -10.17 13.88 -9.08
N ILE A 238 -9.55 14.34 -8.01
CA ILE A 238 -8.49 13.58 -7.33
C ILE A 238 -9.04 12.34 -6.61
N ALA A 239 -10.25 12.38 -6.06
CA ALA A 239 -10.88 11.19 -5.47
C ALA A 239 -11.19 10.15 -6.55
N ARG A 240 -11.73 10.58 -7.71
CA ARG A 240 -11.93 9.69 -8.87
C ARG A 240 -10.63 9.09 -9.39
N CYS A 241 -9.54 9.86 -9.37
CA CYS A 241 -8.22 9.37 -9.76
C CYS A 241 -7.78 8.19 -8.86
N PHE A 242 -7.89 8.31 -7.54
CA PHE A 242 -7.53 7.22 -6.63
C PHE A 242 -8.50 6.03 -6.69
N ALA A 243 -9.78 6.27 -6.90
CA ALA A 243 -10.75 5.20 -7.15
C ALA A 243 -10.41 4.41 -8.43
N GLY A 244 -10.01 5.10 -9.50
CA GLY A 244 -9.52 4.47 -10.73
C GLY A 244 -8.24 3.65 -10.53
N LEU A 245 -7.27 4.17 -9.75
CA LEU A 245 -6.06 3.41 -9.41
C LEU A 245 -6.40 2.13 -8.63
N ALA A 246 -7.32 2.20 -7.66
CA ALA A 246 -7.77 1.03 -6.92
C ALA A 246 -8.44 0.00 -7.86
N GLN A 247 -9.26 0.45 -8.80
CA GLN A 247 -9.89 -0.40 -9.79
C GLN A 247 -8.86 -1.06 -10.72
N GLU A 248 -7.86 -0.32 -11.20
CA GLU A 248 -6.77 -0.86 -12.04
C GLU A 248 -6.04 -2.00 -11.33
N LEU A 249 -5.66 -1.80 -10.05
CA LEU A 249 -4.95 -2.79 -9.25
C LEU A 249 -5.78 -4.04 -8.91
N THR A 250 -7.11 -3.94 -8.97
CA THR A 250 -8.02 -5.03 -8.60
C THR A 250 -8.80 -5.62 -9.77
N SER A 251 -8.56 -5.15 -11.01
CA SER A 251 -9.27 -5.60 -12.22
C SER A 251 -9.22 -7.10 -12.42
N ASN A 252 -8.06 -7.73 -12.20
CA ASN A 252 -7.90 -9.18 -12.29
C ASN A 252 -8.69 -9.98 -11.23
N ASP A 253 -9.09 -9.36 -10.10
CA ASP A 253 -9.88 -10.03 -9.06
C ASP A 253 -11.34 -10.21 -9.48
N ILE A 254 -11.81 -9.40 -10.40
CA ILE A 254 -13.20 -9.43 -10.92
C ILE A 254 -13.36 -10.58 -11.91
N ASP A 255 -12.35 -10.85 -12.73
CA ASP A 255 -12.39 -11.92 -13.73
C ASP A 255 -12.41 -13.31 -13.10
N VAL A 256 -11.68 -13.51 -12.00
CA VAL A 256 -11.70 -14.79 -11.25
C VAL A 256 -13.10 -15.08 -10.68
N LYS A 257 -13.82 -14.07 -10.21
CA LYS A 257 -15.21 -14.25 -9.72
C LYS A 257 -16.20 -14.53 -10.87
N ARG A 258 -16.03 -13.87 -12.01
CA ARG A 258 -16.89 -14.10 -13.19
C ARG A 258 -16.70 -15.49 -13.76
N THR A 259 -15.45 -15.98 -13.87
CA THR A 259 -15.12 -17.32 -14.35
C THR A 259 -15.63 -18.40 -13.39
N ALA A 260 -15.49 -18.22 -12.09
CA ALA A 260 -16.04 -19.14 -11.09
C ALA A 260 -17.58 -19.20 -11.14
N TRP A 261 -18.25 -18.05 -11.37
CA TRP A 261 -19.73 -18.00 -11.46
C TRP A 261 -20.27 -18.59 -12.78
N SER A 262 -19.53 -18.51 -13.87
CA SER A 262 -19.90 -19.14 -15.15
C SER A 262 -19.78 -20.66 -15.11
N LEU A 263 -18.85 -21.21 -14.34
CA LEU A 263 -18.68 -22.65 -14.14
C LEU A 263 -19.79 -23.27 -13.27
N PHE A 264 -20.45 -22.48 -12.39
CA PHE A 264 -21.57 -22.96 -11.58
C PHE A 264 -22.94 -22.85 -12.28
N LYS A 265 -23.04 -22.22 -13.46
CA LYS A 265 -24.27 -22.13 -14.26
C LYS A 265 -24.38 -23.20 -15.35
N SER A 266 -23.37 -24.07 -15.47
CA SER A 266 -23.30 -25.14 -16.50
C SER A 266 -23.49 -26.54 -15.92
N VAL A 267 -24.16 -26.69 -14.77
CA VAL A 267 -24.59 -27.96 -14.17
C VAL A 267 -26.09 -27.95 -13.98
#